data_d3a6129751478afe664b19b4b1b22e5d
#
_entry.id   d3a6129751478afe664b19b4b1b22e5d
#
_cell.length_a   1.000
_cell.length_b   1.000
_cell.length_c   1.000
_cell.angle_alpha   90.00
_cell.angle_beta   90.00
_cell.angle_gamma   90.00
#
_symmetry.space_group_name_H-M   'P 1'
#
loop_
_entity.id
_entity.type
_entity.pdbx_description
1 polymer ?
#
loop_
_entity_poly.entity_id
_entity_poly.type
_entity_poly.pdbx_seq_one_letter_code
_entity_poly.pdbx_strand_id
1 'polypeptide(L)'
;MKHKKAIVPLDEMVKTVVKAVVMDVEKYLLSQGLEKEVIRDIRQITKIQLQQQTLPIKKFVVMNGIDENTVLPINQIAYLKANGSYTEICAGDGRIHLHSTLLHSTLSQLQRDGCEQFIRISRSVAVNYNYITQKIGDTVTVMGQEFTITPSYKNKFEDCCIILKKY
;
A
#
# COMPACT_ATOMS: atom_id res chain seq x y z
N MET A 1 46.55 9.24 -8.32
CA MET A 1 45.65 8.50 -7.39
C MET A 1 44.27 9.11 -7.51
N LYS A 2 43.31 8.38 -8.09
CA LYS A 2 41.91 8.85 -8.22
C LYS A 2 41.18 8.49 -6.94
N HIS A 3 40.79 9.46 -6.13
CA HIS A 3 39.90 9.25 -4.98
C HIS A 3 38.54 8.82 -5.49
N LYS A 4 38.22 7.53 -5.33
CA LYS A 4 36.82 7.06 -5.43
C LYS A 4 36.04 7.68 -4.27
N LYS A 5 35.21 8.69 -4.53
CA LYS A 5 34.17 9.11 -3.58
C LYS A 5 33.26 7.92 -3.36
N ALA A 6 33.22 7.43 -2.13
CA ALA A 6 32.23 6.41 -1.74
C ALA A 6 30.83 7.01 -1.92
N ILE A 7 30.02 6.40 -2.78
CA ILE A 7 28.62 6.78 -2.96
C ILE A 7 27.88 6.19 -1.76
N VAL A 8 27.42 7.06 -0.86
CA VAL A 8 26.56 6.63 0.26
C VAL A 8 25.23 6.17 -0.31
N PRO A 9 24.72 4.98 0.04
CA PRO A 9 23.43 4.50 -0.41
C PRO A 9 22.31 5.48 -0.03
N LEU A 10 21.32 5.63 -0.91
CA LEU A 10 20.22 6.60 -0.73
C LEU A 10 19.43 6.38 0.58
N ASP A 11 19.24 5.12 0.98
CA ASP A 11 18.60 4.73 2.23
C ASP A 11 19.38 5.18 3.49
N GLU A 12 20.70 5.17 3.45
CA GLU A 12 21.55 5.69 4.52
C GLU A 12 21.50 7.24 4.60
N MET A 13 21.45 7.90 3.45
CA MET A 13 21.27 9.35 3.40
C MET A 13 19.90 9.75 3.98
N VAL A 14 18.83 9.06 3.58
CA VAL A 14 17.47 9.30 4.10
C VAL A 14 17.40 9.09 5.61
N LYS A 15 17.98 8.01 6.14
CA LYS A 15 18.06 7.75 7.59
C LYS A 15 18.79 8.87 8.34
N THR A 16 19.86 9.37 7.77
CA THR A 16 20.67 10.45 8.39
C THR A 16 19.88 11.76 8.44
N VAL A 17 19.22 12.14 7.34
CA VAL A 17 18.38 13.34 7.26
C VAL A 17 17.19 13.25 8.23
N VAL A 18 16.49 12.12 8.24
CA VAL A 18 15.34 11.90 9.16
C VAL A 18 15.80 12.02 10.61
N LYS A 19 16.95 11.44 10.97
CA LYS A 19 17.48 11.53 12.34
C LYS A 19 17.79 12.98 12.73
N ALA A 20 18.36 13.77 11.84
CA ALA A 20 18.66 15.18 12.07
C ALA A 20 17.37 15.99 12.29
N VAL A 21 16.36 15.80 11.41
CA VAL A 21 15.07 16.48 11.51
C VAL A 21 14.36 16.14 12.83
N VAL A 22 14.34 14.87 13.24
CA VAL A 22 13.73 14.45 14.51
C VAL A 22 14.42 15.13 15.70
N MET A 23 15.77 15.23 15.69
CA MET A 23 16.52 15.91 16.76
C MET A 23 16.21 17.41 16.83
N ASP A 24 16.05 18.08 15.71
CA ASP A 24 15.73 19.50 15.67
C ASP A 24 14.29 19.77 16.14
N VAL A 25 13.34 18.92 15.75
CA VAL A 25 11.94 18.97 16.24
C VAL A 25 11.90 18.75 17.75
N GLU A 26 12.64 17.80 18.29
CA GLU A 26 12.70 17.58 19.75
C GLU A 26 13.25 18.79 20.50
N LYS A 27 14.32 19.41 20.02
CA LYS A 27 14.86 20.63 20.63
C LYS A 27 13.84 21.76 20.62
N TYR A 28 13.11 21.92 19.50
CA TYR A 28 12.05 22.91 19.39
C TYR A 28 10.92 22.65 20.41
N LEU A 29 10.45 21.43 20.51
CA LEU A 29 9.37 21.05 21.45
C LEU A 29 9.79 21.26 22.90
N LEU A 30 11.05 20.94 23.27
CA LEU A 30 11.60 21.23 24.58
C LEU A 30 11.65 22.74 24.86
N SER A 31 12.00 23.56 23.85
CA SER A 31 12.01 25.02 23.99
C SER A 31 10.61 25.62 24.19
N GLN A 32 9.56 24.92 23.76
CA GLN A 32 8.17 25.29 23.98
C GLN A 32 7.59 24.77 25.31
N GLY A 33 8.42 24.15 26.16
CA GLY A 33 8.03 23.70 27.50
C GLY A 33 7.28 22.37 27.52
N LEU A 34 7.31 21.57 26.44
CA LEU A 34 6.73 20.21 26.49
C LEU A 34 7.51 19.31 27.44
N GLU A 35 6.77 18.49 28.19
CA GLU A 35 7.35 17.52 29.12
C GLU A 35 8.18 16.45 28.38
N LYS A 36 9.28 16.03 29.00
CA LYS A 36 10.20 15.04 28.41
C LYS A 36 9.52 13.68 28.13
N GLU A 37 8.47 13.34 28.88
CA GLU A 37 7.68 12.12 28.66
C GLU A 37 6.92 12.17 27.34
N VAL A 38 6.22 13.28 27.07
CA VAL A 38 5.49 13.49 25.80
C VAL A 38 6.43 13.42 24.60
N ILE A 39 7.63 13.98 24.73
CA ILE A 39 8.65 13.94 23.67
C ILE A 39 9.14 12.50 23.44
N ARG A 40 9.27 11.69 24.51
CA ARG A 40 9.64 10.27 24.41
C ARG A 40 8.57 9.49 23.64
N ASP A 41 7.30 9.73 23.93
CA ASP A 41 6.18 9.06 23.27
C ASP A 41 6.09 9.44 21.80
N ILE A 42 6.25 10.73 21.47
CA ILE A 42 6.33 11.22 20.08
C ILE A 42 7.50 10.53 19.33
N ARG A 43 8.67 10.43 19.94
CA ARG A 43 9.83 9.74 19.37
C ARG A 43 9.53 8.27 19.08
N GLN A 44 8.86 7.58 20.00
CA GLN A 44 8.52 6.17 19.84
C GLN A 44 7.50 5.96 18.71
N ILE A 45 6.46 6.79 18.66
CA ILE A 45 5.45 6.77 17.56
C ILE A 45 6.12 7.07 16.22
N THR A 46 6.93 8.11 16.15
CA THR A 46 7.65 8.48 14.91
C THR A 46 8.58 7.35 14.45
N LYS A 47 9.29 6.70 15.38
CA LYS A 47 10.16 5.57 15.06
C LYS A 47 9.37 4.37 14.49
N ILE A 48 8.21 4.06 15.07
CA ILE A 48 7.33 2.99 14.56
C ILE A 48 6.82 3.33 13.15
N GLN A 49 6.37 4.56 12.93
CA GLN A 49 5.88 5.00 11.62
C GLN A 49 6.99 5.00 10.55
N LEU A 50 8.19 5.44 10.89
CA LEU A 50 9.34 5.40 10.00
C LEU A 50 9.78 3.97 9.67
N GLN A 51 9.74 3.06 10.64
CA GLN A 51 10.02 1.64 10.40
C GLN A 51 8.98 1.00 9.48
N GLN A 52 7.71 1.37 9.58
CA GLN A 52 6.66 0.90 8.67
C GLN A 52 6.83 1.46 7.25
N GLN A 53 7.33 2.69 7.09
CA GLN A 53 7.60 3.30 5.78
C GLN A 53 8.89 2.80 5.12
N THR A 54 9.84 2.26 5.89
CA THR A 54 11.12 1.72 5.37
C THR A 54 11.07 0.24 5.02
N LEU A 55 9.92 -0.43 5.19
CA LEU A 55 9.77 -1.79 4.66
C LEU A 55 9.96 -1.76 3.14
N PRO A 56 10.76 -2.69 2.58
CA PRO A 56 10.95 -2.75 1.15
C PRO A 56 9.58 -2.89 0.46
N ILE A 57 9.27 -1.94 -0.43
CA ILE A 57 8.02 -1.99 -1.20
C ILE A 57 8.07 -3.27 -2.02
N LYS A 58 7.19 -4.21 -1.72
CA LYS A 58 7.06 -5.43 -2.51
C LYS A 58 6.68 -5.04 -3.93
N LYS A 59 7.34 -5.68 -4.89
CA LYS A 59 7.07 -5.48 -6.32
C LYS A 59 6.32 -6.70 -6.84
N PHE A 60 5.37 -6.45 -7.71
CA PHE A 60 4.64 -7.47 -8.44
C PHE A 60 5.11 -7.48 -9.89
N VAL A 61 5.45 -8.65 -10.40
CA VAL A 61 5.81 -8.82 -11.80
C VAL A 61 4.56 -9.19 -12.57
N VAL A 62 4.11 -8.32 -13.45
CA VAL A 62 2.99 -8.56 -14.37
C VAL A 62 3.51 -9.29 -15.60
N MET A 63 3.05 -10.49 -15.81
CA MET A 63 3.42 -11.29 -16.99
C MET A 63 2.47 -10.94 -18.13
N ASN A 64 2.89 -10.03 -19.01
CA ASN A 64 2.09 -9.54 -20.14
C ASN A 64 2.17 -10.45 -21.38
N GLY A 65 3.06 -11.45 -21.38
CA GLY A 65 3.31 -12.34 -22.50
C GLY A 65 4.57 -13.17 -22.28
N ILE A 66 5.14 -13.69 -23.37
CA ILE A 66 6.29 -14.60 -23.28
C ILE A 66 7.57 -13.82 -22.93
N ASP A 67 7.73 -12.57 -23.38
CA ASP A 67 8.97 -11.81 -23.25
C ASP A 67 8.83 -10.42 -22.60
N GLU A 68 7.61 -9.96 -22.31
CA GLU A 68 7.38 -8.64 -21.70
C GLU A 68 6.82 -8.74 -20.29
N ASN A 69 7.65 -8.41 -19.32
CA ASN A 69 7.25 -8.34 -17.92
C ASN A 69 7.29 -6.88 -17.43
N THR A 70 6.19 -6.41 -16.90
CA THR A 70 6.15 -5.11 -16.21
C THR A 70 6.30 -5.34 -14.71
N VAL A 71 7.14 -4.54 -14.06
CA VAL A 71 7.31 -4.59 -12.59
C VAL A 71 6.55 -3.44 -11.96
N LEU A 72 5.53 -3.75 -11.16
CA LEU A 72 4.72 -2.78 -10.45
C LEU A 72 4.96 -2.86 -8.94
N PRO A 73 5.14 -1.73 -8.24
CA PRO A 73 5.06 -1.70 -6.80
C PRO A 73 3.65 -2.10 -6.34
N ILE A 74 3.56 -3.01 -5.38
CA ILE A 74 2.26 -3.53 -4.88
C ILE A 74 1.36 -2.41 -4.36
N ASN A 75 1.94 -1.40 -3.71
CA ASN A 75 1.21 -0.24 -3.20
C ASN A 75 0.65 0.69 -4.30
N GLN A 76 1.09 0.54 -5.55
CA GLN A 76 0.57 1.28 -6.69
C GLN A 76 -0.57 0.53 -7.42
N ILE A 77 -0.93 -0.67 -7.00
CA ILE A 77 -2.04 -1.41 -7.61
C ILE A 77 -3.33 -1.01 -6.88
N ALA A 78 -4.29 -0.47 -7.63
CA ALA A 78 -5.56 0.00 -7.10
C ALA A 78 -6.63 -1.11 -7.04
N TYR A 79 -6.76 -1.90 -8.10
CA TYR A 79 -7.68 -3.05 -8.13
C TYR A 79 -7.25 -4.11 -9.15
N LEU A 80 -7.82 -5.29 -9.00
CA LEU A 80 -7.65 -6.44 -9.88
C LEU A 80 -9.02 -6.84 -10.40
N LYS A 81 -9.14 -7.12 -11.71
CA LYS A 81 -10.40 -7.53 -12.33
C LYS A 81 -10.17 -8.74 -13.23
N ALA A 82 -11.07 -9.73 -13.16
CA ALA A 82 -11.03 -10.88 -14.06
C ALA A 82 -11.43 -10.47 -15.49
N ASN A 83 -10.64 -10.92 -16.47
CA ASN A 83 -10.91 -10.75 -17.88
C ASN A 83 -10.59 -12.06 -18.61
N GLY A 84 -11.60 -12.96 -18.73
CA GLY A 84 -11.41 -14.29 -19.28
C GLY A 84 -10.36 -15.10 -18.51
N SER A 85 -9.29 -15.50 -19.19
CA SER A 85 -8.14 -16.23 -18.64
C SER A 85 -7.09 -15.31 -18.03
N TYR A 86 -7.28 -14.00 -18.08
CA TYR A 86 -6.34 -13.00 -17.60
C TYR A 86 -6.87 -12.26 -16.38
N THR A 87 -5.96 -11.57 -15.71
CA THR A 87 -6.30 -10.58 -14.69
C THR A 87 -5.88 -9.20 -15.18
N GLU A 88 -6.83 -8.27 -15.26
CA GLU A 88 -6.54 -6.84 -15.40
C GLU A 88 -6.03 -6.31 -14.06
N ILE A 89 -4.87 -5.68 -14.08
CA ILE A 89 -4.26 -5.00 -12.95
C ILE A 89 -4.32 -3.50 -13.24
N CYS A 90 -5.16 -2.78 -12.51
CA CYS A 90 -5.23 -1.33 -12.61
C CYS A 90 -4.24 -0.69 -11.64
N ALA A 91 -3.29 0.06 -12.17
CA ALA A 91 -2.35 0.86 -11.38
C ALA A 91 -2.99 2.18 -10.91
N GLY A 92 -2.44 2.77 -9.85
CA GLY A 92 -2.92 4.03 -9.27
C GLY A 92 -2.77 5.26 -10.18
N ASP A 93 -2.03 5.14 -11.27
CA ASP A 93 -1.94 6.14 -12.34
C ASP A 93 -2.99 5.93 -13.46
N GLY A 94 -3.87 4.94 -13.30
CA GLY A 94 -4.93 4.59 -14.25
C GLY A 94 -4.50 3.64 -15.37
N ARG A 95 -3.23 3.26 -15.47
CA ARG A 95 -2.78 2.27 -16.46
C ARG A 95 -3.31 0.88 -16.12
N ILE A 96 -3.70 0.13 -17.15
CA ILE A 96 -4.18 -1.25 -17.03
C ILE A 96 -3.13 -2.17 -17.64
N HIS A 97 -2.75 -3.18 -16.88
CA HIS A 97 -1.85 -4.25 -17.30
C HIS A 97 -2.59 -5.57 -17.32
N LEU A 98 -2.36 -6.40 -18.34
CA LEU A 98 -2.93 -7.74 -18.41
C LEU A 98 -1.93 -8.74 -17.86
N HIS A 99 -2.33 -9.46 -16.81
CA HIS A 99 -1.54 -10.52 -16.21
C HIS A 99 -2.07 -11.89 -16.68
N SER A 100 -1.20 -12.75 -17.16
CA SER A 100 -1.53 -14.03 -17.80
C SER A 100 -2.00 -15.13 -16.86
N THR A 101 -2.57 -14.77 -15.70
CA THR A 101 -3.14 -15.71 -14.73
C THR A 101 -4.54 -15.31 -14.31
N LEU A 102 -5.30 -16.28 -13.81
CA LEU A 102 -6.65 -16.05 -13.30
C LEU A 102 -6.64 -15.23 -12.02
N LEU A 103 -7.65 -14.38 -11.82
CA LEU A 103 -7.79 -13.52 -10.65
C LEU A 103 -7.64 -14.26 -9.32
N HIS A 104 -8.21 -15.47 -9.17
CA HIS A 104 -8.10 -16.20 -7.91
C HIS A 104 -6.66 -16.65 -7.64
N SER A 105 -5.91 -17.06 -8.66
CA SER A 105 -4.50 -17.46 -8.55
C SER A 105 -3.62 -16.27 -8.20
N THR A 106 -3.81 -15.14 -8.90
CA THR A 106 -3.12 -13.88 -8.63
C THR A 106 -3.35 -13.41 -7.20
N LEU A 107 -4.62 -13.41 -6.74
CA LEU A 107 -4.97 -12.99 -5.40
C LEU A 107 -4.42 -13.93 -4.32
N SER A 108 -4.48 -15.25 -4.56
CA SER A 108 -3.90 -16.25 -3.63
C SER A 108 -2.39 -16.11 -3.52
N GLN A 109 -1.69 -15.77 -4.59
CA GLN A 109 -0.26 -15.48 -4.54
C GLN A 109 0.02 -14.22 -3.73
N LEU A 110 -0.67 -13.12 -4.00
CA LEU A 110 -0.53 -11.88 -3.24
C LEU A 110 -0.76 -12.09 -1.74
N GLN A 111 -1.78 -12.85 -1.36
CA GLN A 111 -2.08 -13.17 0.04
C GLN A 111 -0.97 -14.01 0.70
N ARG A 112 -0.45 -15.03 0.01
CA ARG A 112 0.69 -15.82 0.50
C ARG A 112 1.93 -14.97 0.72
N ASP A 113 2.12 -13.96 -0.12
CA ASP A 113 3.23 -13.01 -0.01
C ASP A 113 2.96 -11.89 1.01
N GLY A 114 1.86 -12.00 1.80
CA GLY A 114 1.51 -11.06 2.87
C GLY A 114 1.01 -9.71 2.35
N CYS A 115 0.41 -9.68 1.17
CA CYS A 115 -0.22 -8.49 0.61
C CYS A 115 -1.71 -8.47 0.97
N GLU A 116 -2.02 -8.22 2.24
CA GLU A 116 -3.38 -8.27 2.80
C GLU A 116 -4.28 -7.12 2.37
N GLN A 117 -3.71 -6.07 1.75
CA GLN A 117 -4.45 -4.90 1.30
C GLN A 117 -5.46 -5.18 0.17
N PHE A 118 -5.43 -6.36 -0.44
CA PHE A 118 -6.35 -6.75 -1.49
C PHE A 118 -7.55 -7.52 -0.94
N ILE A 119 -8.73 -6.92 -1.02
CA ILE A 119 -9.99 -7.51 -0.58
C ILE A 119 -10.81 -7.92 -1.79
N ARG A 120 -11.19 -9.19 -1.86
CA ARG A 120 -12.11 -9.65 -2.90
C ARG A 120 -13.53 -9.20 -2.57
N ILE A 121 -14.18 -8.48 -3.48
CA ILE A 121 -15.52 -7.92 -3.30
C ILE A 121 -16.56 -8.57 -4.20
N SER A 122 -16.14 -9.31 -5.23
CA SER A 122 -17.01 -10.10 -6.09
C SER A 122 -16.24 -11.27 -6.70
N ARG A 123 -16.94 -12.12 -7.46
CA ARG A 123 -16.30 -13.21 -8.21
C ARG A 123 -15.21 -12.71 -9.15
N SER A 124 -15.37 -11.50 -9.69
CA SER A 124 -14.52 -10.95 -10.76
C SER A 124 -13.68 -9.74 -10.34
N VAL A 125 -13.79 -9.25 -9.09
CA VAL A 125 -13.08 -8.03 -8.66
C VAL A 125 -12.48 -8.20 -7.26
N ALA A 126 -11.23 -7.75 -7.12
CA ALA A 126 -10.58 -7.51 -5.84
C ALA A 126 -10.02 -6.09 -5.82
N VAL A 127 -10.21 -5.35 -4.74
CA VAL A 127 -9.78 -3.96 -4.58
C VAL A 127 -8.70 -3.84 -3.52
N ASN A 128 -7.80 -2.89 -3.71
CA ASN A 128 -6.87 -2.49 -2.67
C ASN A 128 -7.59 -1.49 -1.76
N TYR A 129 -7.76 -1.81 -0.47
CA TYR A 129 -8.51 -0.97 0.47
C TYR A 129 -7.91 0.44 0.61
N ASN A 130 -6.61 0.62 0.37
CA ASN A 130 -5.95 1.92 0.43
C ASN A 130 -6.41 2.89 -0.68
N TYR A 131 -7.04 2.38 -1.74
CA TYR A 131 -7.58 3.15 -2.86
C TYR A 131 -9.09 3.35 -2.80
N ILE A 132 -9.77 2.81 -1.78
CA ILE A 132 -11.21 3.04 -1.59
C ILE A 132 -11.40 4.47 -1.10
N THR A 133 -12.07 5.28 -1.92
CA THR A 133 -12.36 6.68 -1.59
C THR A 133 -13.75 6.88 -0.98
N GLN A 134 -14.68 5.95 -1.28
CA GLN A 134 -16.06 6.04 -0.80
C GLN A 134 -16.71 4.66 -0.72
N LYS A 135 -17.64 4.50 0.23
CA LYS A 135 -18.56 3.35 0.32
C LYS A 135 -19.98 3.85 0.55
N ILE A 136 -20.91 3.48 -0.33
CA ILE A 136 -22.33 3.77 -0.22
C ILE A 136 -23.10 2.47 -0.38
N GLY A 137 -23.81 2.04 0.67
CA GLY A 137 -24.49 0.75 0.67
C GLY A 137 -23.51 -0.40 0.40
N ASP A 138 -23.75 -1.15 -0.64
CA ASP A 138 -22.89 -2.25 -1.10
C ASP A 138 -21.97 -1.84 -2.25
N THR A 139 -21.83 -0.54 -2.55
CA THR A 139 -20.94 -0.01 -3.60
C THR A 139 -19.72 0.65 -2.98
N VAL A 140 -18.55 0.37 -3.53
CA VAL A 140 -17.28 1.03 -3.20
C VAL A 140 -16.73 1.75 -4.43
N THR A 141 -16.15 2.93 -4.23
CA THR A 141 -15.50 3.71 -5.28
C THR A 141 -13.99 3.59 -5.14
N VAL A 142 -13.33 3.18 -6.21
CA VAL A 142 -11.87 3.04 -6.31
C VAL A 142 -11.41 3.73 -7.58
N MET A 143 -10.52 4.70 -7.50
CA MET A 143 -10.04 5.47 -8.66
C MET A 143 -11.18 6.11 -9.49
N GLY A 144 -12.27 6.53 -8.84
CA GLY A 144 -13.45 7.07 -9.51
C GLY A 144 -14.36 6.04 -10.16
N GLN A 145 -14.01 4.75 -10.11
CA GLN A 145 -14.83 3.65 -10.62
C GLN A 145 -15.61 2.99 -9.49
N GLU A 146 -16.89 2.72 -9.74
CA GLU A 146 -17.79 2.06 -8.78
C GLU A 146 -17.79 0.56 -8.97
N PHE A 147 -17.71 -0.17 -7.84
CA PHE A 147 -17.78 -1.64 -7.80
C PHE A 147 -18.79 -2.08 -6.74
N THR A 148 -19.61 -3.05 -7.07
CA THR A 148 -20.59 -3.62 -6.13
C THR A 148 -19.99 -4.79 -5.36
N ILE A 149 -20.11 -4.74 -4.03
CA ILE A 149 -19.77 -5.85 -3.13
C ILE A 149 -20.92 -6.86 -3.20
N THR A 150 -20.63 -8.06 -3.68
CA THR A 150 -21.67 -9.10 -3.74
C THR A 150 -21.88 -9.73 -2.35
N PRO A 151 -23.09 -10.21 -2.03
CA PRO A 151 -23.43 -10.71 -0.69
C PRO A 151 -22.44 -11.71 -0.10
N SER A 152 -21.90 -12.62 -0.94
CA SER A 152 -20.94 -13.64 -0.51
C SER A 152 -19.59 -13.09 -0.03
N TYR A 153 -19.28 -11.82 -0.32
CA TYR A 153 -18.01 -11.18 0.05
C TYR A 153 -18.18 -10.06 1.08
N LYS A 154 -19.43 -9.77 1.47
CA LYS A 154 -19.75 -8.63 2.35
C LYS A 154 -19.11 -8.78 3.73
N ASN A 155 -19.26 -9.92 4.38
CA ASN A 155 -18.69 -10.17 5.71
C ASN A 155 -17.16 -10.01 5.66
N LYS A 156 -16.50 -10.63 4.68
CA LYS A 156 -15.05 -10.53 4.52
C LYS A 156 -14.58 -9.10 4.28
N PHE A 157 -15.35 -8.28 3.58
CA PHE A 157 -15.06 -6.86 3.39
C PHE A 157 -15.24 -6.08 4.69
N GLU A 158 -16.30 -6.35 5.45
CA GLU A 158 -16.57 -5.69 6.73
C GLU A 158 -15.53 -6.05 7.80
N ASP A 159 -15.00 -7.26 7.81
CA ASP A 159 -13.90 -7.69 8.69
C ASP A 159 -12.60 -6.92 8.44
N CYS A 160 -12.39 -6.43 7.21
CA CYS A 160 -11.20 -5.67 6.84
C CYS A 160 -11.36 -4.14 7.05
N CYS A 161 -12.57 -3.66 7.35
CA CYS A 161 -12.88 -2.23 7.44
C CYS A 161 -13.56 -1.89 8.77
N ILE A 162 -13.05 -0.89 9.48
CA ILE A 162 -13.76 -0.35 10.65
C ILE A 162 -14.90 0.54 10.15
N ILE A 163 -16.14 0.09 10.33
CA ILE A 163 -17.33 0.84 9.94
C ILE A 163 -17.85 1.57 11.19
N LEU A 164 -17.72 2.89 11.22
CA LEU A 164 -18.34 3.73 12.24
C LEU A 164 -19.84 3.80 11.98
N LYS A 165 -20.65 3.19 12.85
CA LYS A 165 -22.12 3.29 12.77
C LYS A 165 -22.57 4.64 13.31
N LYS A 166 -23.47 5.33 12.59
CA LYS A 166 -24.20 6.48 13.12
C LYS A 166 -25.13 5.99 14.22
N TYR A 167 -25.01 6.56 15.43
CA TYR A 167 -25.99 6.39 16.49
C TYR A 167 -27.18 7.29 16.25
#